data_e1b97c1b640bc077a4973041b801578e
#
_entry.id   e1b97c1b640bc077a4973041b801578e
#
_cell.length_a   1.000
_cell.length_b   1.000
_cell.length_c   1.000
_cell.angle_alpha   90.00
_cell.angle_beta   90.00
_cell.angle_gamma   90.00
#
_symmetry.space_group_name_H-M   'P 1'
#
loop_
_entity.id
_entity.type
_entity.pdbx_description
1 polymer ?
#
loop_
_entity_poly.entity_id
_entity_poly.type
_entity_poly.pdbx_seq_one_letter_code
_entity_poly.pdbx_strand_id
1 'polypeptide(L)'
;MISGKALREVDPDKMKPFPYETKDFTPFYECIEKTTWRFDENSKLIVVDGAHAIGKSKFAKELAEELDMLYVPYPRADLYLINSYGVDLRQYNDLMIPINQTYDEKDFARNPVGPVEGSADRFHIDIWYEKYRNHIKALQHIFNTGQGVVMEGTPFNDYAYFDAAYHQGWIDRHSRVQYKEMNSITLPHIHRPNLYIYLDAPVEVAMKNIQSRGNEWDKDSPVWTNKRYMLDIYNELKKNFLKQQQRHSRVLVYDWTEPGDMEIVVEDIEALNFDFLEETDEQQKDWRMGNEENYAVARQKYCRADNRERLYSQCGTTKRNYSCVNLFKEPEEQIALENVLYWIKSMRYAADFNPQMGDKNLLFRGFPFFPSNLKTVEDQNRFWVTTSHSRKKVWGDSTDVEGF
;
A
#
# COMPACT_ATOMS: atom_id res chain seq x y z
N MET A 1 -9.42 -3.54 -22.88
CA MET A 1 -8.80 -4.87 -22.78
C MET A 1 -7.55 -4.77 -21.90
N ILE A 2 -7.00 -5.87 -21.49
CA ILE A 2 -5.64 -6.06 -20.97
C ILE A 2 -5.07 -7.20 -21.82
N SER A 3 -3.85 -7.08 -22.30
CA SER A 3 -3.25 -8.10 -23.16
C SER A 3 -2.04 -8.72 -22.48
N GLY A 4 -1.93 -10.05 -22.57
CA GLY A 4 -0.75 -10.77 -22.12
C GLY A 4 0.48 -10.42 -22.94
N LYS A 5 1.64 -10.62 -22.40
CA LYS A 5 2.93 -10.28 -23.03
C LYS A 5 3.11 -10.91 -24.42
N ALA A 6 2.52 -12.09 -24.63
CA ALA A 6 2.59 -12.82 -25.90
C ALA A 6 1.80 -12.17 -27.04
N LEU A 7 0.69 -11.48 -26.70
CA LEU A 7 -0.22 -10.87 -27.68
C LEU A 7 -0.01 -9.35 -27.81
N ARG A 8 0.72 -8.74 -26.90
CA ARG A 8 0.88 -7.30 -26.85
C ARG A 8 1.77 -6.77 -27.96
N GLU A 9 1.21 -5.92 -28.78
CA GLU A 9 1.97 -5.13 -29.76
C GLU A 9 2.56 -3.90 -29.06
N VAL A 10 3.88 -3.83 -29.01
CA VAL A 10 4.58 -2.66 -28.46
C VAL A 10 4.62 -1.57 -29.53
N ASP A 11 3.94 -0.46 -29.28
CA ASP A 11 4.01 0.73 -30.13
C ASP A 11 5.43 1.32 -30.10
N PRO A 12 6.17 1.32 -31.23
CA PRO A 12 7.54 1.84 -31.30
C PRO A 12 7.60 3.34 -31.05
N ASP A 13 6.51 4.07 -31.29
CA ASP A 13 6.41 5.52 -31.12
C ASP A 13 5.92 5.92 -29.72
N LYS A 14 5.65 4.95 -28.85
CA LYS A 14 5.21 5.20 -27.47
C LYS A 14 6.25 6.04 -26.73
N MET A 15 5.77 7.07 -26.06
CA MET A 15 6.64 7.97 -25.29
C MET A 15 7.34 7.22 -24.15
N LYS A 16 8.64 7.49 -23.97
CA LYS A 16 9.44 6.87 -22.90
C LYS A 16 8.84 7.15 -21.51
N PRO A 17 8.94 6.20 -20.56
CA PRO A 17 8.55 6.41 -19.19
C PRO A 17 9.21 7.64 -18.57
N PHE A 18 8.44 8.42 -17.80
CA PHE A 18 9.00 9.51 -17.03
C PHE A 18 9.81 8.96 -15.85
N PRO A 19 11.09 9.33 -15.69
CA PRO A 19 11.99 8.78 -14.68
C PRO A 19 11.70 9.39 -13.28
N TYR A 20 10.52 9.15 -12.75
CA TYR A 20 10.02 9.75 -11.50
C TYR A 20 10.81 9.32 -10.25
N GLU A 21 11.64 8.30 -10.35
CA GLU A 21 12.55 7.89 -9.27
C GLU A 21 13.72 8.86 -9.08
N THR A 22 14.12 9.54 -10.16
CA THR A 22 15.28 10.45 -10.17
C THR A 22 14.90 11.90 -10.42
N LYS A 23 13.70 12.15 -10.98
CA LYS A 23 13.20 13.48 -11.31
C LYS A 23 11.81 13.67 -10.70
N ASP A 24 11.57 14.88 -10.17
CA ASP A 24 10.24 15.24 -9.71
C ASP A 24 9.39 15.74 -10.89
N PHE A 25 8.12 15.32 -10.87
CA PHE A 25 7.13 15.83 -11.82
C PHE A 25 6.70 17.24 -11.38
N THR A 26 7.06 18.24 -12.19
CA THR A 26 6.81 19.66 -11.92
C THR A 26 5.83 20.23 -12.94
N PRO A 27 5.23 21.42 -12.69
CA PRO A 27 4.38 22.11 -13.67
C PRO A 27 5.00 22.31 -15.05
N PHE A 28 6.33 22.40 -15.12
CA PHE A 28 7.04 22.52 -16.39
C PHE A 28 6.82 21.27 -17.27
N TYR A 29 6.91 20.08 -16.70
CA TYR A 29 6.66 18.83 -17.45
C TYR A 29 5.20 18.68 -17.87
N GLU A 30 4.26 19.21 -17.08
CA GLU A 30 2.83 19.22 -17.44
C GLU A 30 2.57 19.95 -18.76
N CYS A 31 3.30 21.06 -19.00
CA CYS A 31 3.13 21.86 -20.22
C CYS A 31 3.71 21.18 -21.46
N ILE A 32 4.71 20.32 -21.29
CA ILE A 32 5.49 19.76 -22.41
C ILE A 32 5.06 18.34 -22.75
N GLU A 33 4.66 17.55 -21.74
CA GLU A 33 4.42 16.12 -21.89
C GLU A 33 2.95 15.75 -21.71
N LYS A 34 2.34 15.22 -22.76
CA LYS A 34 1.00 14.66 -22.63
C LYS A 34 1.05 13.31 -21.92
N THR A 35 0.13 13.10 -20.98
CA THR A 35 0.03 11.89 -20.20
C THR A 35 -0.44 10.71 -21.06
N THR A 36 -1.39 10.95 -21.95
CA THR A 36 -1.97 9.95 -22.84
C THR A 36 -0.95 9.28 -23.76
N TRP A 37 0.17 9.94 -24.09
CA TRP A 37 1.21 9.37 -24.95
C TRP A 37 1.93 8.15 -24.34
N ARG A 38 1.75 7.89 -23.05
CA ARG A 38 2.34 6.74 -22.35
C ARG A 38 1.34 5.65 -22.06
N PHE A 39 0.05 5.98 -22.13
CA PHE A 39 -1.01 5.04 -21.78
C PHE A 39 -1.29 4.06 -22.91
N ASP A 40 -1.47 2.81 -22.54
CA ASP A 40 -1.94 1.74 -23.39
C ASP A 40 -3.04 0.92 -22.69
N GLU A 41 -3.43 -0.17 -23.29
CA GLU A 41 -4.45 -1.08 -22.78
C GLU A 41 -4.06 -1.70 -21.42
N ASN A 42 -2.76 -1.87 -21.17
CA ASN A 42 -2.23 -2.43 -19.93
C ASN A 42 -1.94 -1.36 -18.85
N SER A 43 -2.21 -0.08 -19.11
CA SER A 43 -2.06 1.00 -18.12
C SER A 43 -3.17 0.95 -17.06
N LYS A 44 -3.24 -0.16 -16.31
CA LYS A 44 -4.29 -0.46 -15.35
C LYS A 44 -3.74 -0.92 -14.00
N LEU A 45 -4.56 -0.78 -12.97
CA LEU A 45 -4.27 -1.24 -11.62
C LEU A 45 -5.05 -2.53 -11.36
N ILE A 46 -4.31 -3.62 -11.12
CA ILE A 46 -4.84 -4.92 -10.72
C ILE A 46 -4.52 -5.15 -9.25
N VAL A 47 -5.50 -5.58 -8.48
CA VAL A 47 -5.31 -5.98 -7.09
C VAL A 47 -5.55 -7.46 -6.94
N VAL A 48 -4.61 -8.15 -6.33
CA VAL A 48 -4.73 -9.56 -5.96
C VAL A 48 -4.91 -9.68 -4.46
N ASP A 49 -5.98 -10.36 -4.05
CA ASP A 49 -6.24 -10.66 -2.65
C ASP A 49 -6.86 -12.05 -2.49
N GLY A 50 -7.17 -12.45 -1.27
CA GLY A 50 -7.79 -13.76 -1.01
C GLY A 50 -7.41 -14.34 0.34
N ALA A 51 -7.64 -15.65 0.49
CA ALA A 51 -7.39 -16.36 1.72
C ALA A 51 -5.91 -16.30 2.13
N HIS A 52 -5.64 -16.51 3.42
CA HIS A 52 -4.29 -16.48 3.95
C HIS A 52 -3.47 -17.71 3.52
N ALA A 53 -2.18 -17.53 3.31
CA ALA A 53 -1.22 -18.61 3.07
C ALA A 53 -1.54 -19.56 1.89
N ILE A 54 -2.14 -19.05 0.83
CA ILE A 54 -2.48 -19.82 -0.39
C ILE A 54 -1.55 -19.53 -1.57
N GLY A 55 -0.45 -18.81 -1.36
CA GLY A 55 0.51 -18.49 -2.40
C GLY A 55 0.17 -17.25 -3.23
N LYS A 56 -0.57 -16.28 -2.68
CA LYS A 56 -0.94 -15.03 -3.37
C LYS A 56 0.25 -14.30 -3.97
N SER A 57 1.34 -14.17 -3.22
CA SER A 57 2.52 -13.43 -3.66
C SER A 57 3.18 -14.06 -4.88
N LYS A 58 3.25 -15.40 -4.92
CA LYS A 58 3.74 -16.12 -6.09
C LYS A 58 2.84 -15.87 -7.29
N PHE A 59 1.52 -16.02 -7.11
CA PHE A 59 0.52 -15.76 -8.15
C PHE A 59 0.61 -14.32 -8.69
N ALA A 60 0.61 -13.32 -7.80
CA ALA A 60 0.66 -11.91 -8.20
C ALA A 60 1.95 -11.54 -8.95
N LYS A 61 3.08 -12.14 -8.56
CA LYS A 61 4.35 -11.94 -9.24
C LYS A 61 4.35 -12.57 -10.63
N GLU A 62 3.93 -13.82 -10.76
CA GLU A 62 3.80 -14.52 -12.05
C GLU A 62 2.83 -13.77 -12.98
N LEU A 63 1.66 -13.33 -12.46
CA LEU A 63 0.72 -12.53 -13.23
C LEU A 63 1.32 -11.21 -13.72
N ALA A 64 2.10 -10.53 -12.88
CA ALA A 64 2.76 -9.29 -13.27
C ALA A 64 3.81 -9.52 -14.38
N GLU A 65 4.52 -10.64 -14.35
CA GLU A 65 5.48 -11.03 -15.37
C GLU A 65 4.78 -11.36 -16.71
N GLU A 66 3.64 -12.06 -16.69
CA GLU A 66 2.86 -12.41 -17.88
C GLU A 66 2.18 -11.19 -18.53
N LEU A 67 1.78 -10.19 -17.74
CA LEU A 67 1.15 -8.97 -18.24
C LEU A 67 2.15 -7.82 -18.50
N ASP A 68 3.46 -8.01 -18.26
CA ASP A 68 4.51 -6.97 -18.31
C ASP A 68 4.16 -5.76 -17.44
N MET A 69 3.67 -6.02 -16.23
CA MET A 69 3.28 -5.03 -15.25
C MET A 69 4.25 -4.99 -14.08
N LEU A 70 4.26 -3.86 -13.34
CA LEU A 70 5.03 -3.76 -12.12
C LEU A 70 4.36 -4.53 -10.98
N TYR A 71 5.10 -5.41 -10.32
CA TYR A 71 4.64 -6.10 -9.11
C TYR A 71 4.86 -5.26 -7.86
N VAL A 72 3.83 -5.14 -7.02
CA VAL A 72 3.88 -4.47 -5.72
C VAL A 72 3.48 -5.45 -4.62
N PRO A 73 4.42 -5.84 -3.75
CA PRO A 73 4.15 -6.81 -2.70
C PRO A 73 3.25 -6.27 -1.59
N TYR A 74 2.69 -7.19 -0.80
CA TYR A 74 1.95 -6.84 0.41
C TYR A 74 2.86 -6.09 1.41
N PRO A 75 2.39 -4.97 2.00
CA PRO A 75 3.20 -4.22 2.94
C PRO A 75 3.44 -5.00 4.25
N ARG A 76 4.66 -4.91 4.74
CA ARG A 76 5.11 -5.51 6.00
C ARG A 76 5.53 -4.44 6.98
N ALA A 77 5.55 -4.77 8.27
CA ALA A 77 6.01 -3.86 9.30
C ALA A 77 7.44 -3.36 9.09
N ASP A 78 8.31 -4.13 8.45
CA ASP A 78 9.67 -3.71 8.11
C ASP A 78 9.72 -2.42 7.27
N LEU A 79 8.67 -2.12 6.48
CA LEU A 79 8.59 -0.90 5.67
C LEU A 79 8.54 0.38 6.52
N TYR A 80 8.01 0.31 7.72
CA TYR A 80 7.91 1.46 8.62
C TYR A 80 8.77 1.32 9.88
N LEU A 81 9.28 0.14 10.18
CA LEU A 81 10.15 -0.09 11.33
C LEU A 81 11.65 0.01 10.99
N ILE A 82 12.04 -0.22 9.74
CA ILE A 82 13.44 -0.09 9.30
C ILE A 82 13.57 1.14 8.41
N ASN A 83 14.42 2.08 8.82
CA ASN A 83 14.63 3.27 8.01
C ASN A 83 15.58 3.02 6.82
N SER A 84 15.72 4.02 5.96
CA SER A 84 16.58 3.97 4.77
C SER A 84 18.06 3.79 5.06
N TYR A 85 18.48 3.98 6.30
CA TYR A 85 19.86 3.77 6.77
C TYR A 85 20.09 2.38 7.36
N GLY A 86 19.05 1.52 7.32
CA GLY A 86 19.11 0.16 7.86
C GLY A 86 18.96 0.10 9.39
N VAL A 87 18.52 1.19 10.03
CA VAL A 87 18.28 1.21 11.47
C VAL A 87 16.90 0.67 11.77
N ASP A 88 16.84 -0.39 12.54
CA ASP A 88 15.60 -1.03 12.97
C ASP A 88 15.12 -0.42 14.29
N LEU A 89 13.90 0.09 14.32
CA LEU A 89 13.32 0.74 15.50
C LEU A 89 13.10 -0.24 16.64
N ARG A 90 12.89 -1.52 16.35
CA ARG A 90 12.68 -2.59 17.35
C ARG A 90 13.81 -2.69 18.37
N GLN A 91 15.05 -2.40 17.98
CA GLN A 91 16.21 -2.43 18.88
C GLN A 91 16.18 -1.36 19.99
N TYR A 92 15.28 -0.38 19.88
CA TYR A 92 15.16 0.71 20.86
C TYR A 92 13.92 0.59 21.76
N ASN A 93 13.22 -0.53 21.70
CA ASN A 93 12.01 -0.74 22.50
C ASN A 93 12.24 -0.54 24.00
N ASP A 94 13.43 -0.92 24.51
CA ASP A 94 13.79 -0.75 25.92
C ASP A 94 13.91 0.72 26.35
N LEU A 95 14.13 1.64 25.39
CA LEU A 95 14.22 3.07 25.65
C LEU A 95 12.88 3.78 25.49
N MET A 96 11.87 3.08 24.97
CA MET A 96 10.56 3.64 24.70
C MET A 96 9.58 3.33 25.82
N ILE A 97 8.68 4.26 26.09
CA ILE A 97 7.52 3.99 26.95
C ILE A 97 6.64 2.92 26.28
N PRO A 98 5.90 2.10 27.04
CA PRO A 98 5.18 0.94 26.50
C PRO A 98 4.28 1.23 25.31
N ILE A 99 3.58 2.37 25.30
CA ILE A 99 2.70 2.77 24.20
C ILE A 99 3.48 3.08 22.90
N ASN A 100 4.76 3.43 22.98
CA ASN A 100 5.60 3.77 21.85
C ASN A 100 6.44 2.59 21.35
N GLN A 101 6.46 1.48 22.07
CA GLN A 101 7.16 0.27 21.63
C GLN A 101 6.59 -0.23 20.30
N THR A 102 7.47 -0.79 19.48
CA THR A 102 7.08 -1.37 18.21
C THR A 102 6.20 -2.60 18.43
N TYR A 103 5.26 -2.78 17.54
CA TYR A 103 4.34 -3.93 17.57
C TYR A 103 4.11 -4.38 16.13
N ASP A 104 4.72 -5.51 15.76
CA ASP A 104 4.72 -6.03 14.39
C ASP A 104 3.78 -7.25 14.22
N GLU A 105 3.79 -7.85 13.03
CA GLU A 105 2.95 -9.01 12.71
C GLU A 105 3.22 -10.22 13.62
N LYS A 106 4.48 -10.38 14.08
CA LYS A 106 4.87 -11.47 14.97
C LYS A 106 4.31 -11.25 16.37
N ASP A 107 4.37 -10.01 16.83
CA ASP A 107 3.84 -9.61 18.13
C ASP A 107 2.31 -9.74 18.12
N PHE A 108 1.64 -9.30 17.05
CA PHE A 108 0.20 -9.48 16.88
C PHE A 108 -0.19 -10.96 16.87
N ALA A 109 0.55 -11.79 16.15
CA ALA A 109 0.29 -13.24 16.11
C ALA A 109 0.42 -13.89 17.49
N ARG A 110 1.36 -13.42 18.34
CA ARG A 110 1.58 -13.94 19.71
C ARG A 110 0.58 -13.41 20.73
N ASN A 111 0.25 -12.14 20.64
CA ASN A 111 -0.66 -11.47 21.58
C ASN A 111 -1.50 -10.41 20.85
N PRO A 112 -2.68 -10.75 20.33
CA PRO A 112 -3.48 -9.87 19.51
C PRO A 112 -4.06 -8.64 20.23
N VAL A 113 -4.05 -8.61 21.56
CA VAL A 113 -4.43 -7.42 22.35
C VAL A 113 -3.25 -6.45 22.48
N GLY A 114 -2.03 -7.00 22.45
CA GLY A 114 -0.80 -6.24 22.65
C GLY A 114 -0.41 -6.05 24.12
N PRO A 115 0.76 -5.42 24.35
CA PRO A 115 1.26 -5.16 25.70
C PRO A 115 0.52 -4.02 26.40
N VAL A 116 -0.10 -3.12 25.65
CA VAL A 116 -0.89 -1.97 26.13
C VAL A 116 -2.15 -1.84 25.31
N GLU A 117 -3.18 -1.23 25.92
CA GLU A 117 -4.42 -0.87 25.23
C GLU A 117 -4.11 0.00 24.00
N GLY A 118 -4.73 -0.31 22.86
CA GLY A 118 -4.50 0.37 21.59
C GLY A 118 -3.33 -0.18 20.75
N SER A 119 -2.59 -1.19 21.20
CA SER A 119 -1.49 -1.77 20.40
C SER A 119 -2.01 -2.44 19.12
N ALA A 120 -3.09 -3.22 19.22
CA ALA A 120 -3.71 -3.86 18.07
C ALA A 120 -4.30 -2.84 17.08
N ASP A 121 -4.93 -1.80 17.59
CA ASP A 121 -5.53 -0.72 16.78
C ASP A 121 -4.46 -0.03 15.95
N ARG A 122 -3.35 0.33 16.59
CA ARG A 122 -2.21 0.97 15.93
C ARG A 122 -1.60 0.07 14.85
N PHE A 123 -1.39 -1.21 15.14
CA PHE A 123 -0.87 -2.15 14.16
C PHE A 123 -1.74 -2.22 12.90
N HIS A 124 -3.05 -2.36 13.04
CA HIS A 124 -3.96 -2.39 11.91
C HIS A 124 -3.95 -1.08 11.13
N ILE A 125 -3.85 0.07 11.81
CA ILE A 125 -3.78 1.38 11.15
C ILE A 125 -2.45 1.57 10.43
N ASP A 126 -1.33 1.15 11.00
CA ASP A 126 -0.03 1.24 10.35
C ASP A 126 0.01 0.39 9.07
N ILE A 127 -0.51 -0.84 9.10
CA ILE A 127 -0.64 -1.69 7.91
C ILE A 127 -1.59 -1.07 6.88
N TRP A 128 -2.76 -0.59 7.31
CA TRP A 128 -3.69 0.12 6.43
C TRP A 128 -3.02 1.33 5.75
N TYR A 129 -2.26 2.11 6.51
CA TYR A 129 -1.57 3.28 6.00
C TYR A 129 -0.50 2.90 4.96
N GLU A 130 0.24 1.81 5.17
CA GLU A 130 1.19 1.33 4.15
C GLU A 130 0.47 0.78 2.91
N LYS A 131 -0.67 0.12 3.04
CA LYS A 131 -1.52 -0.25 1.88
C LYS A 131 -1.98 0.99 1.11
N TYR A 132 -2.41 2.03 1.82
CA TYR A 132 -2.82 3.31 1.22
C TYR A 132 -1.66 3.99 0.48
N ARG A 133 -0.47 4.02 1.07
CA ARG A 133 0.74 4.54 0.42
C ARG A 133 1.13 3.75 -0.82
N ASN A 134 1.14 2.43 -0.73
CA ASN A 134 1.48 1.57 -1.84
C ASN A 134 0.49 1.75 -2.99
N HIS A 135 -0.78 1.92 -2.68
CA HIS A 135 -1.81 2.21 -3.68
C HIS A 135 -1.56 3.55 -4.40
N ILE A 136 -1.24 4.62 -3.66
CA ILE A 136 -0.88 5.91 -4.26
C ILE A 136 0.40 5.80 -5.10
N LYS A 137 1.42 5.06 -4.64
CA LYS A 137 2.65 4.83 -5.41
C LYS A 137 2.38 4.02 -6.69
N ALA A 138 1.48 3.04 -6.64
CA ALA A 138 1.04 2.31 -7.82
C ALA A 138 0.40 3.24 -8.86
N LEU A 139 -0.51 4.12 -8.42
CA LEU A 139 -1.08 5.15 -9.29
C LEU A 139 -0.02 6.13 -9.81
N GLN A 140 0.91 6.57 -8.96
CA GLN A 140 2.05 7.40 -9.39
C GLN A 140 2.87 6.72 -10.49
N HIS A 141 3.12 5.42 -10.36
CA HIS A 141 3.84 4.65 -11.37
C HIS A 141 3.06 4.63 -12.69
N ILE A 142 1.79 4.25 -12.66
CA ILE A 142 0.95 4.17 -13.87
C ILE A 142 0.93 5.52 -14.61
N PHE A 143 0.67 6.62 -13.90
CA PHE A 143 0.57 7.95 -14.51
C PHE A 143 1.90 8.51 -15.03
N ASN A 144 3.04 8.06 -14.51
CA ASN A 144 4.36 8.49 -15.00
C ASN A 144 4.92 7.61 -16.11
N THR A 145 4.60 6.34 -16.13
CA THR A 145 5.23 5.38 -17.03
C THR A 145 4.30 4.82 -18.10
N GLY A 146 2.98 4.79 -17.80
CA GLY A 146 2.01 4.06 -18.58
C GLY A 146 2.07 2.54 -18.40
N GLN A 147 2.99 2.02 -17.57
CA GLN A 147 3.03 0.61 -17.22
C GLN A 147 1.97 0.32 -16.17
N GLY A 148 1.20 -0.76 -16.35
CA GLY A 148 0.24 -1.23 -15.35
C GLY A 148 0.93 -1.76 -14.09
N VAL A 149 0.13 -1.99 -13.06
CA VAL A 149 0.61 -2.48 -11.76
C VAL A 149 -0.28 -3.63 -11.28
N VAL A 150 0.36 -4.70 -10.85
CA VAL A 150 -0.26 -5.78 -10.06
C VAL A 150 0.19 -5.63 -8.61
N MET A 151 -0.75 -5.41 -7.69
CA MET A 151 -0.43 -5.22 -6.27
C MET A 151 -1.16 -6.20 -5.37
N GLU A 152 -0.53 -6.55 -4.26
CA GLU A 152 -1.14 -7.36 -3.22
C GLU A 152 -1.76 -6.48 -2.14
N GLY A 153 -3.04 -6.77 -1.86
CA GLY A 153 -3.81 -6.03 -0.85
C GLY A 153 -4.15 -4.61 -1.28
N THR A 154 -5.13 -4.06 -0.64
CA THR A 154 -5.64 -2.71 -0.92
C THR A 154 -6.17 -2.09 0.37
N PRO A 155 -6.19 -0.75 0.51
CA PRO A 155 -6.81 -0.12 1.67
C PRO A 155 -8.35 -0.24 1.67
N PHE A 156 -8.97 -0.58 0.53
CA PHE A 156 -10.43 -0.64 0.41
C PHE A 156 -11.07 -1.81 1.15
N ASN A 157 -10.36 -2.94 1.29
CA ASN A 157 -10.87 -4.14 1.95
C ASN A 157 -10.38 -4.32 3.39
N ASP A 158 -9.49 -3.46 3.85
CA ASP A 158 -8.81 -3.62 5.14
C ASP A 158 -9.76 -3.55 6.34
N TYR A 159 -10.90 -2.88 6.17
CA TYR A 159 -11.92 -2.79 7.22
C TYR A 159 -12.44 -4.17 7.67
N ALA A 160 -12.36 -5.20 6.81
CA ALA A 160 -12.78 -6.55 7.17
C ALA A 160 -11.88 -7.14 8.26
N TYR A 161 -10.58 -6.88 8.20
CA TYR A 161 -9.62 -7.30 9.23
C TYR A 161 -9.82 -6.54 10.53
N PHE A 162 -10.04 -5.22 10.43
CA PHE A 162 -10.26 -4.37 11.58
C PHE A 162 -11.58 -4.71 12.31
N ASP A 163 -12.67 -4.88 11.57
CA ASP A 163 -13.97 -5.27 12.13
C ASP A 163 -13.92 -6.69 12.72
N ALA A 164 -13.19 -7.63 12.11
CA ALA A 164 -13.00 -8.97 12.68
C ALA A 164 -12.25 -8.92 14.02
N ALA A 165 -11.17 -8.12 14.11
CA ALA A 165 -10.43 -7.90 15.37
C ALA A 165 -11.32 -7.25 16.44
N TYR A 166 -12.16 -6.28 16.06
CA TYR A 166 -13.16 -5.70 16.95
C TYR A 166 -14.17 -6.75 17.47
N HIS A 167 -14.66 -7.65 16.60
CA HIS A 167 -15.60 -8.72 17.02
C HIS A 167 -14.98 -9.73 17.98
N GLN A 168 -13.65 -9.87 17.96
CA GLN A 168 -12.91 -10.67 18.94
C GLN A 168 -12.64 -9.92 20.25
N GLY A 169 -12.95 -8.61 20.32
CA GLY A 169 -12.65 -7.78 21.48
C GLY A 169 -11.18 -7.35 21.59
N TRP A 170 -10.40 -7.46 20.51
CA TRP A 170 -8.99 -7.02 20.49
C TRP A 170 -8.86 -5.52 20.25
N ILE A 171 -9.88 -4.92 19.66
CA ILE A 171 -9.99 -3.49 19.32
C ILE A 171 -11.22 -2.92 20.02
N ASP A 172 -11.12 -1.70 20.51
CA ASP A 172 -12.21 -1.03 21.19
C ASP A 172 -13.22 -0.38 20.21
N ARG A 173 -14.36 0.06 20.77
CA ARG A 173 -15.41 0.74 20.00
C ARG A 173 -14.97 2.11 19.49
N HIS A 174 -14.19 2.84 20.28
CA HIS A 174 -13.76 4.19 19.95
C HIS A 174 -12.81 4.17 18.76
N SER A 175 -11.81 3.28 18.78
CA SER A 175 -10.86 3.05 17.69
C SER A 175 -11.57 2.63 16.40
N ARG A 176 -12.59 1.77 16.50
CA ARG A 176 -13.40 1.40 15.34
C ARG A 176 -14.13 2.58 14.70
N VAL A 177 -14.69 3.48 15.48
CA VAL A 177 -15.35 4.69 14.96
C VAL A 177 -14.35 5.61 14.27
N GLN A 178 -13.19 5.83 14.88
CA GLN A 178 -12.12 6.64 14.30
C GLN A 178 -11.59 6.04 12.99
N TYR A 179 -11.39 4.72 12.95
CA TYR A 179 -10.96 4.01 11.75
C TYR A 179 -11.96 4.18 10.59
N LYS A 180 -13.27 4.05 10.87
CA LYS A 180 -14.33 4.26 9.86
C LYS A 180 -14.38 5.70 9.37
N GLU A 181 -14.20 6.67 10.26
CA GLU A 181 -14.12 8.10 9.89
C GLU A 181 -12.91 8.36 8.98
N MET A 182 -11.75 7.83 9.32
CA MET A 182 -10.54 7.91 8.52
C MET A 182 -10.76 7.35 7.10
N ASN A 183 -11.31 6.15 6.98
CA ASN A 183 -11.63 5.54 5.69
C ASN A 183 -12.60 6.39 4.85
N SER A 184 -13.63 6.95 5.47
CA SER A 184 -14.62 7.78 4.79
C SER A 184 -14.05 9.08 4.23
N ILE A 185 -13.00 9.61 4.85
CA ILE A 185 -12.31 10.83 4.42
C ILE A 185 -11.27 10.51 3.32
N THR A 186 -10.55 9.40 3.45
CA THR A 186 -9.36 9.13 2.61
C THR A 186 -9.65 8.35 1.34
N LEU A 187 -10.45 7.27 1.42
CA LEU A 187 -10.67 6.37 0.29
C LEU A 187 -11.35 7.01 -0.93
N PRO A 188 -12.27 7.99 -0.79
CA PRO A 188 -12.85 8.68 -1.94
C PRO A 188 -11.84 9.49 -2.78
N HIS A 189 -10.66 9.75 -2.22
CA HIS A 189 -9.62 10.54 -2.89
C HIS A 189 -8.64 9.71 -3.72
N ILE A 190 -8.76 8.40 -3.75
CA ILE A 190 -7.89 7.55 -4.56
C ILE A 190 -8.71 6.75 -5.58
N HIS A 191 -8.13 6.54 -6.78
CA HIS A 191 -8.77 5.73 -7.81
C HIS A 191 -8.86 4.27 -7.35
N ARG A 192 -10.00 3.66 -7.55
CA ARG A 192 -10.19 2.23 -7.32
C ARG A 192 -9.44 1.41 -8.35
N PRO A 193 -9.08 0.14 -8.04
CA PRO A 193 -8.45 -0.73 -9.02
C PRO A 193 -9.39 -1.00 -10.21
N ASN A 194 -8.81 -1.22 -11.38
CA ASN A 194 -9.56 -1.64 -12.57
C ASN A 194 -10.06 -3.07 -12.45
N LEU A 195 -9.18 -3.95 -11.95
CA LEU A 195 -9.47 -5.37 -11.76
C LEU A 195 -9.14 -5.78 -10.32
N TYR A 196 -10.03 -6.55 -9.73
CA TYR A 196 -9.84 -7.17 -8.43
C TYR A 196 -9.92 -8.69 -8.58
N ILE A 197 -8.84 -9.38 -8.27
CA ILE A 197 -8.76 -10.83 -8.32
C ILE A 197 -8.79 -11.37 -6.88
N TYR A 198 -9.76 -12.20 -6.58
CA TYR A 198 -9.91 -12.83 -5.29
C TYR A 198 -9.64 -14.33 -5.38
N LEU A 199 -8.58 -14.77 -4.72
CA LEU A 199 -8.23 -16.18 -4.58
C LEU A 199 -8.94 -16.74 -3.37
N ASP A 200 -9.92 -17.59 -3.61
CA ASP A 200 -10.75 -18.19 -2.57
C ASP A 200 -10.19 -19.52 -2.11
N ALA A 201 -10.26 -19.77 -0.81
CA ALA A 201 -10.00 -21.08 -0.24
C ALA A 201 -10.77 -21.27 1.08
N PRO A 202 -11.13 -22.51 1.45
CA PRO A 202 -11.73 -22.80 2.73
C PRO A 202 -10.82 -22.38 3.90
N VAL A 203 -11.43 -21.91 5.00
CA VAL A 203 -10.68 -21.47 6.19
C VAL A 203 -9.77 -22.57 6.73
N GLU A 204 -10.22 -23.81 6.68
CA GLU A 204 -9.46 -24.98 7.12
C GLU A 204 -8.16 -25.18 6.34
N VAL A 205 -8.21 -24.94 5.03
CA VAL A 205 -7.03 -25.01 4.16
C VAL A 205 -6.05 -23.90 4.51
N ALA A 206 -6.54 -22.67 4.66
CA ALA A 206 -5.73 -21.53 5.06
C ALA A 206 -5.05 -21.76 6.42
N MET A 207 -5.80 -22.23 7.42
CA MET A 207 -5.24 -22.54 8.74
C MET A 207 -4.17 -23.63 8.67
N LYS A 208 -4.40 -24.71 7.91
CA LYS A 208 -3.41 -25.77 7.69
C LYS A 208 -2.15 -25.23 7.04
N ASN A 209 -2.29 -24.40 6.02
CA ASN A 209 -1.17 -23.81 5.30
C ASN A 209 -0.36 -22.84 6.18
N ILE A 210 -1.02 -22.05 7.04
CA ILE A 210 -0.35 -21.18 8.01
C ILE A 210 0.52 -22.02 8.96
N GLN A 211 -0.03 -23.11 9.51
CA GLN A 211 0.73 -23.98 10.40
C GLN A 211 1.89 -24.69 9.69
N SER A 212 1.74 -25.02 8.40
CA SER A 212 2.77 -25.71 7.62
C SER A 212 3.92 -24.80 7.17
N ARG A 213 3.77 -23.46 7.20
CA ARG A 213 4.84 -22.51 6.86
C ARG A 213 6.08 -22.63 7.74
N GLY A 214 5.93 -23.20 8.93
CA GLY A 214 7.06 -23.45 9.83
C GLY A 214 7.55 -22.26 10.65
N ASN A 215 6.89 -21.13 10.59
CA ASN A 215 7.21 -19.98 11.42
C ASN A 215 6.88 -20.28 12.88
N GLU A 216 7.80 -20.00 13.80
CA GLU A 216 7.57 -20.27 15.23
C GLU A 216 6.40 -19.48 15.82
N TRP A 217 6.15 -18.28 15.33
CA TRP A 217 5.06 -17.43 15.81
C TRP A 217 3.68 -17.82 15.24
N ASP A 218 3.61 -18.63 14.20
CA ASP A 218 2.35 -19.17 13.67
C ASP A 218 1.86 -20.38 14.47
N LYS A 219 2.78 -21.10 15.10
CA LYS A 219 2.45 -22.25 15.97
C LYS A 219 1.77 -21.72 17.23
N ASP A 220 0.63 -22.27 17.55
CA ASP A 220 -0.15 -21.91 18.75
C ASP A 220 -0.58 -20.43 18.83
N SER A 221 -0.52 -19.71 17.72
CA SER A 221 -0.95 -18.33 17.65
C SER A 221 -2.44 -18.20 17.98
N PRO A 222 -2.84 -17.35 18.95
CA PRO A 222 -4.23 -17.09 19.25
C PRO A 222 -5.01 -16.44 18.10
N VAL A 223 -4.30 -15.84 17.13
CA VAL A 223 -4.89 -15.25 15.92
C VAL A 223 -5.18 -16.33 14.89
N TRP A 224 -4.17 -17.12 14.52
CA TRP A 224 -4.28 -18.06 13.42
C TRP A 224 -4.95 -19.39 13.79
N THR A 225 -5.07 -19.70 15.07
CA THR A 225 -5.89 -20.82 15.57
C THR A 225 -7.36 -20.43 15.79
N ASN A 226 -7.67 -19.13 15.75
CA ASN A 226 -9.02 -18.63 15.94
C ASN A 226 -9.84 -18.72 14.65
N LYS A 227 -10.55 -19.85 14.50
CA LYS A 227 -11.43 -20.09 13.34
C LYS A 227 -12.50 -19.02 13.17
N ARG A 228 -13.03 -18.45 14.27
CA ARG A 228 -14.06 -17.41 14.22
C ARG A 228 -13.51 -16.12 13.60
N TYR A 229 -12.32 -15.68 14.00
CA TYR A 229 -11.65 -14.53 13.42
C TYR A 229 -11.48 -14.67 11.91
N MET A 230 -10.96 -15.82 11.45
CA MET A 230 -10.76 -16.09 10.03
C MET A 230 -12.09 -16.14 9.26
N LEU A 231 -13.13 -16.75 9.84
CA LEU A 231 -14.46 -16.79 9.23
C LEU A 231 -15.09 -15.41 9.12
N ASP A 232 -14.92 -14.56 10.13
CA ASP A 232 -15.44 -13.18 10.11
C ASP A 232 -14.81 -12.38 8.97
N ILE A 233 -13.49 -12.46 8.79
CA ILE A 233 -12.78 -11.83 7.67
C ILE A 233 -13.33 -12.34 6.32
N TYR A 234 -13.35 -13.65 6.11
CA TYR A 234 -13.71 -14.21 4.81
C TYR A 234 -15.19 -13.99 4.46
N ASN A 235 -16.06 -14.03 5.46
CA ASN A 235 -17.47 -13.71 5.26
C ASN A 235 -17.66 -12.24 4.88
N GLU A 236 -16.96 -11.32 5.55
CA GLU A 236 -17.03 -9.89 5.24
C GLU A 236 -16.51 -9.59 3.84
N LEU A 237 -15.36 -10.16 3.48
CA LEU A 237 -14.79 -10.03 2.15
C LEU A 237 -15.73 -10.57 1.07
N LYS A 238 -16.22 -11.80 1.21
CA LYS A 238 -17.05 -12.45 0.18
C LYS A 238 -18.46 -11.87 0.08
N LYS A 239 -19.11 -11.61 1.21
CA LYS A 239 -20.55 -11.22 1.21
C LYS A 239 -20.77 -9.74 0.96
N ASN A 240 -19.86 -8.89 1.47
CA ASN A 240 -20.02 -7.46 1.46
C ASN A 240 -19.03 -6.78 0.51
N PHE A 241 -17.74 -6.97 0.74
CA PHE A 241 -16.71 -6.25 -0.01
C PHE A 241 -16.74 -6.57 -1.52
N LEU A 242 -16.70 -7.85 -1.90
CA LEU A 242 -16.69 -8.21 -3.33
C LEU A 242 -17.91 -7.68 -4.08
N LYS A 243 -19.10 -7.70 -3.46
CA LYS A 243 -20.32 -7.14 -4.05
C LYS A 243 -20.26 -5.63 -4.24
N GLN A 244 -19.65 -4.92 -3.28
CA GLN A 244 -19.44 -3.48 -3.38
C GLN A 244 -18.39 -3.17 -4.45
N GLN A 245 -17.32 -3.95 -4.49
CA GLN A 245 -16.24 -3.77 -5.46
C GLN A 245 -16.69 -4.01 -6.90
N GLN A 246 -17.57 -4.98 -7.15
CA GLN A 246 -18.16 -5.24 -8.47
C GLN A 246 -18.88 -4.04 -9.07
N ARG A 247 -19.37 -3.10 -8.26
CA ARG A 247 -20.00 -1.87 -8.76
C ARG A 247 -19.01 -0.90 -9.39
N HIS A 248 -17.73 -0.99 -8.99
CA HIS A 248 -16.70 -0.03 -9.38
C HIS A 248 -15.59 -0.62 -10.24
N SER A 249 -15.29 -1.91 -10.06
CA SER A 249 -14.20 -2.63 -10.72
C SER A 249 -14.68 -3.94 -11.30
N ARG A 250 -13.94 -4.49 -12.26
CA ARG A 250 -14.12 -5.90 -12.64
C ARG A 250 -13.62 -6.77 -11.50
N VAL A 251 -14.32 -7.87 -11.22
CA VAL A 251 -13.97 -8.81 -10.16
C VAL A 251 -13.94 -10.22 -10.73
N LEU A 252 -12.81 -10.90 -10.54
CA LEU A 252 -12.64 -12.32 -10.81
C LEU A 252 -12.45 -13.05 -9.47
N VAL A 253 -13.08 -14.22 -9.35
CA VAL A 253 -12.97 -15.06 -8.14
C VAL A 253 -12.58 -16.45 -8.59
N TYR A 254 -11.44 -16.93 -8.10
CA TYR A 254 -10.94 -18.27 -8.38
C TYR A 254 -10.95 -19.14 -7.12
N ASP A 255 -11.35 -20.39 -7.23
CA ASP A 255 -11.05 -21.38 -6.22
C ASP A 255 -9.56 -21.71 -6.26
N TRP A 256 -8.86 -21.38 -5.20
CA TRP A 256 -7.42 -21.54 -5.06
C TRP A 256 -7.05 -22.50 -3.93
N THR A 257 -7.93 -23.46 -3.67
CA THR A 257 -7.67 -24.59 -2.75
C THR A 257 -6.43 -25.35 -3.19
N GLU A 258 -6.28 -25.52 -4.50
CA GLU A 258 -5.06 -25.96 -5.17
C GLU A 258 -4.64 -24.88 -6.20
N PRO A 259 -3.34 -24.63 -6.38
CA PRO A 259 -2.87 -23.65 -7.37
C PRO A 259 -3.39 -23.99 -8.76
N GLY A 260 -4.05 -23.01 -9.41
CA GLY A 260 -4.57 -23.13 -10.76
C GLY A 260 -3.51 -22.81 -11.83
N ASP A 261 -3.92 -22.90 -13.09
CA ASP A 261 -3.09 -22.56 -14.24
C ASP A 261 -3.12 -21.06 -14.52
N MET A 262 -1.95 -20.44 -14.66
CA MET A 262 -1.81 -19.02 -14.93
C MET A 262 -2.29 -18.66 -16.34
N GLU A 263 -2.13 -19.54 -17.33
CA GLU A 263 -2.56 -19.30 -18.70
C GLU A 263 -4.08 -19.06 -18.76
N ILE A 264 -4.86 -19.86 -18.04
CA ILE A 264 -6.33 -19.71 -17.96
C ILE A 264 -6.69 -18.36 -17.34
N VAL A 265 -5.99 -17.95 -16.29
CA VAL A 265 -6.23 -16.65 -15.63
C VAL A 265 -5.95 -15.50 -16.58
N VAL A 266 -4.87 -15.57 -17.36
CA VAL A 266 -4.53 -14.54 -18.36
C VAL A 266 -5.59 -14.49 -19.46
N GLU A 267 -6.04 -15.62 -19.98
CA GLU A 267 -7.13 -15.69 -20.98
C GLU A 267 -8.42 -15.06 -20.45
N ASP A 268 -8.79 -15.35 -19.20
CA ASP A 268 -9.97 -14.75 -18.55
C ASP A 268 -9.83 -13.22 -18.44
N ILE A 269 -8.63 -12.71 -18.11
CA ILE A 269 -8.36 -11.27 -18.01
C ILE A 269 -8.43 -10.61 -19.40
N GLU A 270 -7.90 -11.23 -20.43
CA GLU A 270 -7.93 -10.76 -21.81
C GLU A 270 -9.38 -10.69 -22.35
N ALA A 271 -10.22 -11.62 -21.94
CA ALA A 271 -11.64 -11.63 -22.29
C ALA A 271 -12.45 -10.51 -21.62
N LEU A 272 -11.93 -9.86 -20.58
CA LEU A 272 -12.65 -8.81 -19.87
C LEU A 272 -12.75 -7.52 -20.70
N ASN A 273 -13.95 -6.97 -20.72
CA ASN A 273 -14.16 -5.62 -21.23
C ASN A 273 -14.07 -4.60 -20.08
N PHE A 274 -13.18 -3.63 -20.21
CA PHE A 274 -13.00 -2.52 -19.28
C PHE A 274 -13.69 -1.23 -19.74
N ASP A 275 -14.32 -1.26 -20.90
CA ASP A 275 -15.09 -0.12 -21.38
C ASP A 275 -16.39 0.00 -20.57
N PHE A 276 -16.86 1.20 -20.40
CA PHE A 276 -18.15 1.47 -19.77
C PHE A 276 -19.27 1.45 -20.84
N LEU A 277 -20.42 0.93 -20.45
CA LEU A 277 -21.58 0.82 -21.35
C LEU A 277 -22.37 2.14 -21.40
N GLU A 278 -22.47 2.85 -20.28
CA GLU A 278 -23.22 4.10 -20.16
C GLU A 278 -22.43 5.13 -19.34
N GLU A 279 -22.69 6.42 -19.58
CA GLU A 279 -22.04 7.51 -18.82
C GLU A 279 -22.37 7.47 -17.32
N THR A 280 -23.52 6.92 -16.96
CA THR A 280 -23.99 6.81 -15.57
C THR A 280 -23.49 5.57 -14.84
N ASP A 281 -22.85 4.63 -15.53
CA ASP A 281 -22.34 3.41 -14.92
C ASP A 281 -21.25 3.75 -13.90
N GLU A 282 -21.33 3.22 -12.68
CA GLU A 282 -20.31 3.40 -11.64
C GLU A 282 -19.05 2.58 -11.92
N GLN A 283 -19.13 1.57 -12.79
CA GLN A 283 -18.02 0.70 -13.11
C GLN A 283 -16.95 1.46 -13.88
N GLN A 284 -15.69 1.32 -13.45
CA GLN A 284 -14.53 2.03 -14.01
C GLN A 284 -14.62 3.56 -13.98
N LYS A 285 -15.52 4.15 -13.18
CA LYS A 285 -15.77 5.59 -13.12
C LYS A 285 -14.50 6.42 -12.90
N ASP A 286 -13.62 5.98 -12.01
CA ASP A 286 -12.40 6.70 -11.67
C ASP A 286 -11.40 6.76 -12.85
N TRP A 287 -11.52 5.83 -13.81
CA TRP A 287 -10.65 5.70 -14.99
C TRP A 287 -11.27 6.26 -16.27
N ARG A 288 -12.44 6.89 -16.19
CA ARG A 288 -13.09 7.57 -17.32
C ARG A 288 -12.46 8.92 -17.60
N MET A 289 -11.29 8.90 -18.12
CA MET A 289 -10.56 10.10 -18.51
C MET A 289 -10.71 10.29 -20.01
N GLY A 290 -11.77 11.01 -20.43
CA GLY A 290 -12.13 11.17 -21.85
C GLY A 290 -11.20 12.08 -22.64
N ASN A 291 -10.37 12.88 -21.98
CA ASN A 291 -9.46 13.84 -22.62
C ASN A 291 -8.14 13.97 -21.87
N GLU A 292 -7.14 14.56 -22.51
CA GLU A 292 -5.81 14.79 -21.92
C GLU A 292 -5.86 15.62 -20.63
N GLU A 293 -6.79 16.56 -20.52
CA GLU A 293 -6.92 17.40 -19.33
C GLU A 293 -7.22 16.55 -18.07
N ASN A 294 -8.14 15.59 -18.19
CA ASN A 294 -8.46 14.69 -17.09
C ASN A 294 -7.28 13.79 -16.72
N TYR A 295 -6.53 13.30 -17.70
CA TYR A 295 -5.28 12.57 -17.46
C TYR A 295 -4.22 13.44 -16.79
N ALA A 296 -4.07 14.69 -17.21
CA ALA A 296 -3.14 15.64 -16.61
C ALA A 296 -3.50 15.93 -15.14
N VAL A 297 -4.79 16.17 -14.84
CA VAL A 297 -5.27 16.37 -13.47
C VAL A 297 -4.98 15.16 -12.59
N ALA A 298 -5.24 13.95 -13.08
CA ALA A 298 -4.93 12.73 -12.33
C ALA A 298 -3.41 12.56 -12.12
N ARG A 299 -2.61 12.85 -13.15
CA ARG A 299 -1.14 12.83 -13.04
C ARG A 299 -0.64 13.86 -12.03
N GLN A 300 -1.15 15.11 -12.04
CA GLN A 300 -0.82 16.12 -11.04
C GLN A 300 -1.12 15.61 -9.62
N LYS A 301 -2.28 14.99 -9.44
CA LYS A 301 -2.73 14.50 -8.15
C LYS A 301 -1.79 13.46 -7.55
N TYR A 302 -1.32 12.50 -8.35
CA TYR A 302 -0.51 11.38 -7.87
C TYR A 302 0.99 11.55 -8.09
N CYS A 303 1.42 12.39 -9.03
CA CYS A 303 2.84 12.49 -9.40
C CYS A 303 3.54 13.70 -8.80
N ARG A 304 2.81 14.79 -8.49
CA ARG A 304 3.41 15.95 -7.82
C ARG A 304 3.60 15.66 -6.33
N ALA A 305 4.79 15.99 -5.82
CA ALA A 305 5.15 15.73 -4.43
C ALA A 305 4.21 16.42 -3.43
N ASP A 306 3.88 17.71 -3.66
CA ASP A 306 2.98 18.49 -2.82
C ASP A 306 1.56 17.92 -2.75
N ASN A 307 1.03 17.42 -3.87
CA ASN A 307 -0.29 16.80 -3.91
C ASN A 307 -0.31 15.41 -3.26
N ARG A 308 0.74 14.61 -3.45
CA ARG A 308 0.88 13.33 -2.75
C ARG A 308 0.96 13.53 -1.24
N GLU A 309 1.72 14.52 -0.80
CA GLU A 309 1.81 14.85 0.63
C GLU A 309 0.45 15.23 1.20
N ARG A 310 -0.37 15.97 0.46
CA ARG A 310 -1.77 16.24 0.85
C ARG A 310 -2.59 14.96 0.96
N LEU A 311 -2.45 14.02 0.02
CA LEU A 311 -3.14 12.73 0.11
C LEU A 311 -2.70 11.95 1.35
N TYR A 312 -1.41 11.93 1.66
CA TYR A 312 -0.89 11.28 2.87
C TYR A 312 -1.34 11.98 4.14
N SER A 313 -1.41 13.30 4.16
CA SER A 313 -1.84 14.08 5.33
C SER A 313 -3.34 14.01 5.58
N GLN A 314 -4.15 13.72 4.57
CA GLN A 314 -5.60 13.54 4.75
C GLN A 314 -5.92 12.37 5.69
N CYS A 315 -5.07 11.36 5.75
CA CYS A 315 -5.18 10.30 6.74
C CYS A 315 -5.14 10.86 8.18
N GLY A 316 -4.55 12.02 8.41
CA GLY A 316 -4.38 12.62 9.72
C GLY A 316 -5.40 13.67 10.11
N THR A 317 -6.27 14.07 9.19
CA THR A 317 -7.28 15.10 9.48
C THR A 317 -8.62 14.50 9.85
N THR A 318 -8.67 13.78 10.96
CA THR A 318 -9.94 13.67 11.67
C THR A 318 -10.34 15.06 12.19
N LYS A 319 -11.61 15.32 12.49
CA LYS A 319 -12.14 16.59 13.01
C LYS A 319 -11.37 17.19 14.20
N ARG A 320 -10.36 16.48 14.72
CA ARG A 320 -9.52 16.86 15.86
C ARG A 320 -8.07 17.20 15.50
N ASN A 321 -7.73 17.36 14.23
CA ASN A 321 -6.36 17.73 13.76
C ASN A 321 -5.22 16.78 14.17
N TYR A 322 -5.48 15.50 14.37
CA TYR A 322 -4.44 14.52 14.68
C TYR A 322 -3.96 13.80 13.41
N SER A 323 -2.66 13.56 13.30
CA SER A 323 -2.06 12.70 12.27
C SER A 323 -2.53 11.24 12.46
N CYS A 324 -2.72 10.44 11.40
CA CYS A 324 -3.12 9.03 11.51
C CYS A 324 -2.17 8.23 12.41
N VAL A 325 -0.89 8.52 12.31
CA VAL A 325 0.14 7.89 13.14
C VAL A 325 -0.03 8.25 14.63
N ASN A 326 -0.72 9.36 14.91
CA ASN A 326 -0.89 9.92 16.25
C ASN A 326 -2.34 9.84 16.76
N LEU A 327 -3.26 9.19 16.02
CA LEU A 327 -4.67 9.10 16.40
C LEU A 327 -4.90 8.47 17.79
N PHE A 328 -3.98 7.63 18.22
CA PHE A 328 -4.06 6.86 19.46
C PHE A 328 -3.00 7.22 20.48
N LYS A 329 -2.26 8.34 20.27
CA LYS A 329 -1.23 8.80 21.22
C LYS A 329 -1.63 10.17 21.78
N GLU A 330 -1.48 10.29 23.08
CA GLU A 330 -1.52 11.59 23.73
C GLU A 330 -0.30 12.44 23.30
N PRO A 331 -0.42 13.78 23.30
CA PRO A 331 0.68 14.68 22.91
C PRO A 331 1.99 14.41 23.68
N GLU A 332 1.89 14.07 24.96
CA GLU A 332 3.04 13.76 25.83
C GLU A 332 3.76 12.47 25.40
N GLU A 333 3.01 11.46 24.99
CA GLU A 333 3.54 10.20 24.48
C GLU A 333 4.26 10.39 23.14
N GLN A 334 3.73 11.26 22.30
CA GLN A 334 4.36 11.64 21.04
C GLN A 334 5.69 12.38 21.27
N ILE A 335 5.71 13.34 22.19
CA ILE A 335 6.93 14.07 22.57
C ILE A 335 7.97 13.10 23.13
N ALA A 336 7.56 12.13 23.95
CA ALA A 336 8.48 11.12 24.49
C ALA A 336 9.12 10.28 23.38
N LEU A 337 8.35 9.88 22.37
CA LEU A 337 8.86 9.17 21.19
C LEU A 337 9.86 10.05 20.41
N GLU A 338 9.48 11.28 20.12
CA GLU A 338 10.33 12.23 19.40
C GLU A 338 11.67 12.48 20.12
N ASN A 339 11.65 12.58 21.43
CA ASN A 339 12.86 12.74 22.23
C ASN A 339 13.78 11.53 22.10
N VAL A 340 13.25 10.30 22.18
CA VAL A 340 14.06 9.09 22.01
C VAL A 340 14.66 9.05 20.60
N LEU A 341 13.85 9.29 19.57
CA LEU A 341 14.30 9.25 18.19
C LEU A 341 15.32 10.35 17.87
N TYR A 342 15.21 11.53 18.48
CA TYR A 342 16.19 12.60 18.34
C TYR A 342 17.59 12.21 18.86
N TRP A 343 17.66 11.40 19.93
CA TRP A 343 18.92 10.95 20.51
C TRP A 343 19.52 9.72 19.81
N ILE A 344 18.77 9.04 18.95
CA ILE A 344 19.31 7.94 18.15
C ILE A 344 20.33 8.50 17.16
N LYS A 345 21.58 8.10 17.31
CA LYS A 345 22.72 8.65 16.57
C LYS A 345 22.53 8.60 15.05
N SER A 346 21.97 7.53 14.55
CA SER A 346 21.68 7.36 13.12
C SER A 346 20.67 8.36 12.56
N MET A 347 19.66 8.75 13.36
CA MET A 347 18.68 9.78 12.98
C MET A 347 19.31 11.18 13.03
N ARG A 348 20.06 11.48 14.08
CA ARG A 348 20.72 12.77 14.25
C ARG A 348 21.71 13.09 13.14
N TYR A 349 22.32 12.06 12.55
CA TYR A 349 23.30 12.18 11.48
C TYR A 349 22.73 11.75 10.12
N ALA A 350 21.42 11.64 9.99
CA ALA A 350 20.78 11.41 8.71
C ALA A 350 21.19 12.50 7.71
N ALA A 351 21.37 12.13 6.46
CA ALA A 351 21.83 13.04 5.40
C ALA A 351 20.95 14.29 5.30
N ASP A 352 19.66 14.16 5.59
CA ASP A 352 18.67 15.23 5.55
C ASP A 352 18.82 16.26 6.67
N PHE A 353 19.44 15.88 7.78
CA PHE A 353 19.64 16.76 8.94
C PHE A 353 21.09 17.18 9.14
N ASN A 354 22.03 16.49 8.50
CA ASN A 354 23.45 16.75 8.68
C ASN A 354 24.18 16.84 7.33
N PRO A 355 24.60 18.07 6.93
CA PRO A 355 25.33 18.30 5.69
C PRO A 355 26.62 17.50 5.55
N GLN A 356 27.23 17.11 6.67
CA GLN A 356 28.46 16.31 6.69
C GLN A 356 28.20 14.85 6.27
N MET A 357 26.98 14.37 6.38
CA MET A 357 26.57 13.02 5.98
C MET A 357 26.05 12.93 4.53
N GLY A 358 26.11 14.00 3.74
CA GLY A 358 25.86 13.97 2.33
C GLY A 358 24.89 15.00 1.75
N ASP A 359 24.08 15.66 2.55
CA ASP A 359 23.21 16.74 2.06
C ASP A 359 23.92 18.07 2.10
N LYS A 360 24.63 18.40 1.03
CA LYS A 360 25.37 19.65 0.86
C LYS A 360 24.49 20.86 0.53
N ASN A 361 23.20 20.64 0.30
CA ASN A 361 22.30 21.66 -0.27
C ASN A 361 21.26 22.20 0.73
N LEU A 362 21.54 22.19 2.02
CA LEU A 362 20.65 22.69 3.07
C LEU A 362 20.13 24.10 2.82
N LEU A 363 20.99 24.97 2.27
CA LEU A 363 20.64 26.35 1.92
C LEU A 363 19.59 26.45 0.81
N PHE A 364 19.46 25.43 -0.03
CA PHE A 364 18.56 25.43 -1.18
C PHE A 364 17.29 24.60 -0.96
N ARG A 365 17.09 24.04 0.21
CA ARG A 365 15.90 23.24 0.54
C ARG A 365 14.57 23.99 0.38
N GLY A 366 14.60 25.31 0.49
CA GLY A 366 13.43 26.17 0.32
C GLY A 366 13.17 26.62 -1.11
N PHE A 367 14.00 26.30 -2.07
CA PHE A 367 13.85 26.77 -3.46
C PHE A 367 13.11 25.74 -4.31
N PRO A 368 11.96 26.10 -4.90
CA PRO A 368 11.08 25.17 -5.64
C PRO A 368 11.69 24.65 -6.95
N PHE A 369 12.86 25.14 -7.35
CA PHE A 369 13.51 24.77 -8.62
C PHE A 369 14.58 23.66 -8.49
N PHE A 370 14.89 23.21 -7.29
CA PHE A 370 15.90 22.17 -7.09
C PHE A 370 15.23 20.81 -6.81
N PRO A 371 15.38 19.84 -7.73
CA PRO A 371 14.67 18.54 -7.64
C PRO A 371 14.95 17.71 -6.38
N SER A 372 16.13 17.91 -5.78
CA SER A 372 16.54 17.18 -4.57
C SER A 372 15.71 17.52 -3.32
N ASN A 373 15.04 18.67 -3.32
CA ASN A 373 14.39 19.17 -2.12
C ASN A 373 12.98 18.62 -1.92
N LEU A 374 12.26 18.31 -3.00
CA LEU A 374 10.89 17.82 -2.91
C LEU A 374 10.82 16.36 -2.44
N LYS A 375 11.81 15.54 -2.76
CA LYS A 375 11.91 14.16 -2.24
C LYS A 375 12.17 14.12 -0.74
N THR A 376 12.94 15.07 -0.25
CA THR A 376 13.27 15.21 1.16
C THR A 376 12.06 15.67 1.99
N VAL A 377 11.20 16.53 1.46
CA VAL A 377 10.00 17.02 2.16
C VAL A 377 8.98 15.88 2.34
N GLU A 378 8.73 15.09 1.30
CA GLU A 378 7.87 13.90 1.39
C GLU A 378 8.41 12.88 2.43
N ASP A 379 9.73 12.86 2.56
CA ASP A 379 10.44 11.99 3.46
C ASP A 379 10.60 12.60 4.88
N GLN A 380 10.69 13.91 5.06
CA GLN A 380 10.90 14.60 6.34
C GLN A 380 9.71 14.52 7.30
N ASN A 381 8.50 14.34 6.81
CA ASN A 381 7.31 14.20 7.65
C ASN A 381 7.17 12.80 8.27
N ARG A 382 8.20 11.97 8.14
CA ARG A 382 8.28 10.65 8.75
C ARG A 382 9.60 10.48 9.46
N PHE A 383 9.53 9.97 10.66
CA PHE A 383 10.69 9.53 11.41
C PHE A 383 11.53 8.48 10.66
N TRP A 384 10.86 7.64 9.84
CA TRP A 384 11.46 6.59 9.05
C TRP A 384 11.26 6.89 7.58
N VAL A 385 12.28 7.55 7.04
CA VAL A 385 12.28 8.01 5.67
C VAL A 385 12.85 6.93 4.78
N THR A 386 12.11 6.57 3.74
CA THR A 386 12.65 5.79 2.64
C THR A 386 13.24 6.72 1.58
N THR A 387 14.56 6.74 1.43
CA THR A 387 15.23 7.47 0.34
C THR A 387 14.99 6.78 -1.00
N SER A 388 15.28 7.47 -2.11
CA SER A 388 15.16 6.90 -3.46
C SER A 388 16.01 5.63 -3.66
N HIS A 389 17.10 5.47 -2.91
CA HIS A 389 17.93 4.25 -2.94
C HIS A 389 17.25 3.07 -2.25
N SER A 390 16.54 3.29 -1.15
CA SER A 390 15.77 2.23 -0.51
C SER A 390 14.50 1.88 -1.27
N ARG A 391 13.98 2.77 -2.14
CA ARG A 391 12.87 2.42 -3.04
C ARG A 391 13.23 1.28 -3.99
N LYS A 392 14.46 1.25 -4.52
CA LYS A 392 14.94 0.10 -5.28
C LYS A 392 14.97 -1.18 -4.45
N LYS A 393 15.40 -1.09 -3.18
CA LYS A 393 15.37 -2.24 -2.26
C LYS A 393 13.95 -2.68 -1.91
N VAL A 394 13.04 -1.74 -1.66
CA VAL A 394 11.65 -2.05 -1.28
C VAL A 394 10.86 -2.68 -2.43
N TRP A 395 11.19 -2.35 -3.68
CA TRP A 395 10.44 -2.82 -4.86
C TRP A 395 11.22 -3.82 -5.72
N GLY A 396 12.55 -3.87 -5.65
CA GLY A 396 13.42 -4.69 -6.50
C GLY A 396 14.07 -5.90 -5.83
N ASP A 397 14.35 -5.84 -4.54
CA ASP A 397 15.05 -6.92 -3.81
C ASP A 397 14.10 -7.80 -2.98
N SER A 398 12.80 -7.76 -3.23
CA SER A 398 11.84 -8.70 -2.60
C SER A 398 11.99 -10.15 -3.10
N THR A 399 13.02 -10.40 -3.94
CA THR A 399 13.31 -11.74 -4.44
C THR A 399 13.91 -12.68 -3.40
N ASP A 400 14.41 -12.14 -2.26
CA ASP A 400 15.08 -12.96 -1.26
C ASP A 400 14.23 -13.31 -0.03
N VAL A 401 12.92 -13.01 -0.07
CA VAL A 401 12.02 -13.39 1.04
C VAL A 401 11.02 -14.42 0.55
N GLU A 402 11.49 -15.62 0.32
CA GLU A 402 10.66 -16.82 0.32
C GLU A 402 10.03 -16.97 1.71
N GLY A 403 8.73 -16.85 1.80
CA GLY A 403 7.99 -17.26 2.97
C GLY A 403 7.02 -16.26 3.58
N PHE A 404 6.00 -15.87 2.84
CA PHE A 404 4.70 -15.52 3.44
C PHE A 404 3.57 -16.01 2.55
#